data_22f3e25fc1aaefda2f81feabd655b94f
#
_entry.id   22f3e25fc1aaefda2f81feabd655b94f
#
_cell.length_a   1.000
_cell.length_b   1.000
_cell.length_c   1.000
_cell.angle_alpha   90.00
_cell.angle_beta   90.00
_cell.angle_gamma   90.00
#
_symmetry.space_group_name_H-M   'P 1'
#
loop_
_entity.id
_entity.type
_entity.pdbx_description
1 polymer ?
#
loop_
_entity_poly.entity_id
_entity_poly.type
_entity_poly.pdbx_seq_one_letter_code
_entity_poly.pdbx_strand_id
1 'polypeptide(L)'
;MVDCSHGNSNKDHTRQPAVLRNVVEQVAGGSRNIMGAMLESHLHAGNQRLGHGKEGLRYGVSITDACIDWPTTESALRESHSALQSAGGRTGQRRRTVGN
;
A
#
# COMPACT_ATOMS: atom_id res chain seq x y z
N MET A 1 10.58 0.22 7.13
CA MET A 1 9.36 0.44 6.34
C MET A 1 9.68 0.37 4.85
N VAL A 2 8.79 -0.23 4.07
CA VAL A 2 8.99 -0.39 2.63
C VAL A 2 8.07 0.55 1.88
N ASP A 3 8.64 1.33 0.97
CA ASP A 3 7.90 2.22 0.08
C ASP A 3 7.45 1.41 -1.12
N CYS A 4 6.13 1.20 -1.27
CA CYS A 4 5.57 0.41 -2.38
C CYS A 4 5.51 1.19 -3.69
N SER A 5 5.80 2.48 -3.64
CA SER A 5 5.80 3.34 -4.83
C SER A 5 7.22 3.57 -5.33
N HIS A 6 7.38 4.59 -6.17
CA HIS A 6 8.67 5.05 -6.66
C HIS A 6 9.53 3.91 -7.23
N GLY A 7 10.73 3.68 -6.68
CA GLY A 7 11.66 2.69 -7.20
C GLY A 7 11.13 1.26 -7.14
N ASN A 8 10.44 0.89 -6.06
CA ASN A 8 9.95 -0.48 -5.90
C ASN A 8 8.83 -0.83 -6.88
N SER A 9 8.06 0.16 -7.31
CA SER A 9 7.02 -0.01 -8.33
C SER A 9 7.50 0.43 -9.72
N ASN A 10 8.76 0.80 -9.84
CA ASN A 10 9.34 1.32 -11.07
C ASN A 10 8.59 2.56 -11.54
N LYS A 11 8.12 3.37 -10.59
CA LYS A 11 7.35 4.60 -10.80
C LYS A 11 6.02 4.37 -11.51
N ASP A 12 5.55 3.13 -11.54
CA ASP A 12 4.25 2.78 -12.09
C ASP A 12 3.30 2.52 -10.94
N HIS A 13 2.38 3.47 -10.69
CA HIS A 13 1.48 3.38 -9.54
C HIS A 13 0.61 2.11 -9.57
N THR A 14 0.32 1.58 -10.76
CA THR A 14 -0.51 0.39 -10.87
C THR A 14 0.19 -0.86 -10.33
N ARG A 15 1.49 -0.78 -10.08
CA ARG A 15 2.27 -1.90 -9.54
C ARG A 15 2.33 -1.91 -8.02
N GLN A 16 1.84 -0.86 -7.37
CA GLN A 16 1.91 -0.78 -5.91
C GLN A 16 1.22 -1.95 -5.20
N PRO A 17 0.02 -2.41 -5.63
CA PRO A 17 -0.60 -3.56 -4.98
C PRO A 17 0.26 -4.82 -5.04
N ALA A 18 0.95 -5.05 -6.16
CA ALA A 18 1.84 -6.21 -6.30
C ALA A 18 3.05 -6.09 -5.38
N VAL A 19 3.60 -4.88 -5.24
CA VAL A 19 4.72 -4.65 -4.31
C VAL A 19 4.27 -4.89 -2.87
N LEU A 20 3.10 -4.38 -2.51
CA LEU A 20 2.55 -4.61 -1.17
C LEU A 20 2.35 -6.10 -0.91
N ARG A 21 1.81 -6.83 -1.89
CA ARG A 21 1.62 -8.29 -1.75
C ARG A 21 2.95 -8.98 -1.47
N ASN A 22 4.01 -8.58 -2.17
CA ASN A 22 5.34 -9.15 -1.96
C ASN A 22 5.83 -8.87 -0.54
N VAL A 23 5.66 -7.64 -0.05
CA VAL A 23 6.05 -7.26 1.30
C VAL A 23 5.28 -8.10 2.33
N VAL A 24 3.97 -8.23 2.13
CA VAL A 24 3.12 -8.99 3.05
C VAL A 24 3.53 -10.47 3.07
N GLU A 25 3.88 -11.03 1.92
CA GLU A 25 4.35 -12.41 1.85
C GLU A 25 5.64 -12.60 2.63
N GLN A 26 6.54 -11.63 2.58
CA GLN A 26 7.78 -11.70 3.35
C GLN A 26 7.49 -11.67 4.85
N VAL A 27 6.59 -10.81 5.29
CA VAL A 27 6.21 -10.74 6.70
C VAL A 27 5.53 -12.02 7.15
N ALA A 28 4.59 -12.52 6.33
CA ALA A 28 3.88 -13.77 6.64
C ALA A 28 4.85 -14.95 6.70
N GLY A 29 5.93 -14.90 5.92
CA GLY A 29 6.97 -15.92 5.92
C GLY A 29 7.97 -15.80 7.06
N GLY A 30 7.80 -14.82 7.94
CA GLY A 30 8.61 -14.70 9.15
C GLY A 30 9.64 -13.58 9.16
N SER A 31 9.66 -12.72 8.14
CA SER A 31 10.60 -11.60 8.15
C SER A 31 10.28 -10.66 9.32
N ARG A 32 11.30 -10.30 10.08
CA ARG A 32 11.18 -9.39 11.21
C ARG A 32 11.80 -8.03 10.94
N ASN A 33 12.36 -7.85 9.75
CA ASN A 33 13.03 -6.60 9.39
C ASN A 33 12.06 -5.58 8.79
N ILE A 34 10.87 -6.01 8.41
CA ILE A 34 9.87 -5.14 7.81
C ILE A 34 8.90 -4.70 8.90
N MET A 35 8.84 -3.41 9.15
CA MET A 35 8.00 -2.82 10.18
C MET A 35 6.70 -2.26 9.63
N GLY A 36 6.66 -1.97 8.35
CA GLY A 36 5.49 -1.38 7.72
C GLY A 36 5.72 -1.11 6.26
N ALA A 37 4.70 -0.61 5.59
CA ALA A 37 4.75 -0.29 4.17
C ALA A 37 4.04 1.04 3.91
N MET A 38 4.42 1.72 2.82
CA MET A 38 3.80 2.97 2.42
C MET A 38 3.23 2.81 1.01
N LEU A 39 2.01 3.26 0.83
CA LEU A 39 1.33 3.30 -0.46
C LEU A 39 0.97 4.74 -0.80
N GLU A 40 1.05 5.08 -2.08
CA GLU A 40 0.54 6.36 -2.55
C GLU A 40 -0.87 6.16 -3.08
N SER A 41 -1.84 6.74 -2.40
CA SER A 41 -3.26 6.52 -2.64
C SER A 41 -4.02 7.84 -2.65
N HIS A 42 -5.07 7.90 -3.47
CA HIS A 42 -5.98 9.03 -3.49
C HIS A 42 -7.38 8.52 -3.81
N LEU A 43 -8.36 9.41 -3.90
CA LEU A 43 -9.72 8.99 -4.21
C LEU A 43 -9.80 8.37 -5.61
N HIS A 44 -9.13 8.99 -6.57
CA HIS A 44 -9.07 8.51 -7.95
C HIS A 44 -7.63 8.26 -8.37
N ALA A 45 -7.45 7.33 -9.30
CA ALA A 45 -6.13 6.90 -9.72
C ALA A 45 -5.43 7.92 -10.61
N GLY A 46 -4.10 7.82 -10.65
CA GLY A 46 -3.28 8.61 -11.54
C GLY A 46 -2.83 9.93 -10.95
N ASN A 47 -2.53 10.86 -11.83
CA ASN A 47 -2.18 12.21 -11.43
C ASN A 47 -2.64 13.20 -12.51
N GLN A 48 -2.49 14.48 -12.20
CA GLN A 48 -2.82 15.55 -13.12
C GLN A 48 -1.85 16.70 -12.91
N ARG A 49 -1.73 17.53 -13.93
CA ARG A 49 -0.88 18.70 -13.84
C ARG A 49 -1.66 19.86 -13.25
N LEU A 50 -0.98 20.68 -12.45
CA LEU A 50 -1.59 21.85 -11.85
C LEU A 50 -1.94 22.90 -12.91
N GLY A 51 -1.18 22.99 -13.98
CA GLY A 51 -1.50 23.87 -15.12
C GLY A 51 -1.62 25.33 -14.75
N HIS A 52 -2.72 25.96 -15.18
CA HIS A 52 -2.95 27.39 -15.02
C HIS A 52 -3.77 27.74 -13.78
N GLY A 53 -3.52 27.08 -12.68
CA GLY A 53 -4.22 27.36 -11.44
C GLY A 53 -5.18 26.25 -11.09
N LYS A 54 -6.11 26.56 -10.19
CA LYS A 54 -7.01 25.53 -9.63
C LYS A 54 -8.17 25.17 -10.53
N GLU A 55 -8.44 25.99 -11.55
CA GLU A 55 -9.55 25.72 -12.45
C GLU A 55 -9.22 24.52 -13.33
N GLY A 56 -10.21 23.66 -13.53
CA GLY A 56 -10.05 22.48 -14.36
C GLY A 56 -9.41 21.29 -13.64
N LEU A 57 -9.03 21.46 -12.38
CA LEU A 57 -8.51 20.33 -11.61
C LEU A 57 -9.65 19.36 -11.27
N ARG A 58 -9.34 18.06 -11.38
CA ARG A 58 -10.30 17.02 -11.01
C ARG A 58 -10.15 16.73 -9.53
N TYR A 59 -11.26 16.74 -8.83
CA TYR A 59 -11.28 16.45 -7.40
C TYR A 59 -10.81 15.01 -7.15
N GLY A 60 -9.95 14.84 -6.16
CA GLY A 60 -9.54 13.50 -5.74
C GLY A 60 -8.45 12.87 -6.60
N VAL A 61 -7.77 13.66 -7.44
CA VAL A 61 -6.65 13.20 -8.25
C VAL A 61 -5.39 13.95 -7.84
N SER A 62 -4.31 13.22 -7.65
CA SER A 62 -3.03 13.79 -7.21
C SER A 62 -2.50 14.83 -8.20
N ILE A 63 -1.90 15.90 -7.69
CA ILE A 63 -1.20 16.89 -8.53
C ILE A 63 0.31 16.66 -8.52
N THR A 64 0.77 15.63 -7.86
CA THR A 64 2.18 15.23 -7.81
C THR A 64 2.32 13.83 -8.40
N ASP A 65 2.85 12.89 -7.66
CA ASP A 65 3.04 11.53 -8.15
C ASP A 65 1.71 10.81 -8.34
N ALA A 66 1.65 9.91 -9.31
CA ALA A 66 0.44 9.14 -9.57
C ALA A 66 0.16 8.18 -8.43
N CYS A 67 -1.10 8.08 -8.05
CA CYS A 67 -1.56 7.26 -6.94
C CYS A 67 -2.51 6.17 -7.42
N ILE A 68 -2.67 5.12 -6.61
CA ILE A 68 -3.78 4.18 -6.80
C ILE A 68 -5.05 4.80 -6.23
N ASP A 69 -6.20 4.33 -6.70
CA ASP A 69 -7.48 4.86 -6.21
C ASP A 69 -7.88 4.19 -4.89
N TRP A 70 -8.95 4.71 -4.29
CA TRP A 70 -9.41 4.19 -3.01
C TRP A 70 -9.90 2.74 -3.09
N PRO A 71 -10.71 2.34 -4.07
CA PRO A 71 -11.15 0.93 -4.15
C PRO A 71 -9.96 -0.03 -4.24
N THR A 72 -8.94 0.32 -5.01
CA THR A 72 -7.74 -0.52 -5.13
C THR A 72 -7.00 -0.58 -3.79
N THR A 73 -6.89 0.57 -3.12
CA THR A 73 -6.24 0.64 -1.81
C THR A 73 -6.98 -0.23 -0.80
N GLU A 74 -8.29 -0.11 -0.74
CA GLU A 74 -9.09 -0.89 0.18
C GLU A 74 -8.93 -2.38 -0.07
N SER A 75 -8.99 -2.79 -1.33
CA SER A 75 -8.82 -4.19 -1.71
C SER A 75 -7.44 -4.71 -1.29
N ALA A 76 -6.39 -3.92 -1.54
CA ALA A 76 -5.03 -4.31 -1.17
C ALA A 76 -4.88 -4.47 0.35
N LEU A 77 -5.47 -3.56 1.12
CA LEU A 77 -5.40 -3.63 2.57
C LEU A 77 -6.17 -4.83 3.12
N ARG A 78 -7.35 -5.12 2.59
CA ARG A 78 -8.14 -6.28 3.01
C ARG A 78 -7.43 -7.58 2.68
N GLU A 79 -6.83 -7.67 1.50
CA GLU A 79 -6.07 -8.84 1.09
C GLU A 79 -4.86 -9.04 2.00
N SER A 80 -4.16 -7.96 2.32
CA SER A 80 -3.00 -7.99 3.20
C SER A 80 -3.38 -8.47 4.60
N HIS A 81 -4.48 -7.94 5.12
CA HIS A 81 -4.98 -8.33 6.44
C HIS A 81 -5.29 -9.82 6.48
N SER A 82 -5.98 -10.32 5.46
CA SER A 82 -6.32 -11.74 5.38
C SER A 82 -5.09 -12.63 5.32
N ALA A 83 -4.10 -12.23 4.52
CA ALA A 83 -2.87 -13.00 4.40
C ALA A 83 -2.10 -13.07 5.71
N LEU A 84 -2.03 -11.95 6.43
CA LEU A 84 -1.34 -11.91 7.71
C LEU A 84 -2.10 -12.71 8.77
N GLN A 85 -3.42 -12.66 8.76
CA GLN A 85 -4.24 -13.44 9.68
C GLN A 85 -4.04 -14.92 9.45
N SER A 86 -4.04 -15.35 8.20
CA SER A 86 -3.87 -16.76 7.85
C SER A 86 -2.51 -17.29 8.29
N ALA A 87 -1.50 -16.43 8.30
CA ALA A 87 -0.16 -16.81 8.75
C ALA A 87 0.01 -16.68 10.26
N GLY A 88 -1.06 -16.37 11.00
CA GLY A 88 -1.00 -16.14 12.43
C GLY A 88 -0.65 -14.72 12.80
N GLY A 89 -0.22 -13.93 11.82
CA GLY A 89 0.10 -12.54 12.05
C GLY A 89 1.30 -12.34 12.97
N ARG A 90 1.82 -11.14 12.99
CA ARG A 90 2.92 -10.78 13.88
C ARG A 90 2.41 -10.48 15.29
N THR A 91 1.22 -9.91 15.37
CA THR A 91 0.62 -9.52 16.64
C THR A 91 -0.15 -10.65 17.31
N GLY A 92 -0.53 -11.66 16.58
CA GLY A 92 -1.30 -12.78 17.10
C GLY A 92 -0.49 -13.82 17.82
N GLN A 93 0.76 -13.59 17.94
CA GLN A 93 1.65 -14.54 18.55
C GLN A 93 1.84 -14.33 20.04
N ARG A 94 1.48 -13.64 20.32
CA ARG A 94 1.34 -13.46 21.31
C ARG A 94 0.65 -13.45 22.05
N ARG A 95 0.53 -13.19 21.67
CA ARG A 95 -0.40 -13.17 22.18
C ARG A 95 -0.59 -13.80 22.54
N ARG A 96 0.18 -13.83 22.72
CA ARG A 96 0.13 -14.50 23.05
C ARG A 96 0.48 -14.83 23.20
N THR A 97 0.90 -14.37 23.22
CA THR A 97 1.07 -14.87 23.39
C THR A 97 1.16 -14.91 23.52
N VAL A 98 1.40 -14.67 23.80
CA VAL A 98 1.24 -14.92 23.72
C VAL A 98 1.17 -14.83 23.51
N GLY A 99 1.79 -14.55 23.41
CA GLY A 99 1.45 -14.62 23.19
C GLY A 99 1.56 -14.42 22.84
N ASN A 100 2.03 -14.28 23.25
CA ASN A 100 1.83 -14.37 22.83
C ASN A 100 1.71 -14.39 22.82
#